data_45d90520d36d09669f50486347e7096e
#
_entry.id   45d90520d36d09669f50486347e7096e
#
_cell.length_a   1.000
_cell.length_b   1.000
_cell.length_c   1.000
_cell.angle_alpha   90.00
_cell.angle_beta   90.00
_cell.angle_gamma   90.00
#
_symmetry.space_group_name_H-M   'P 1'
#
loop_
_entity.id
_entity.type
_entity.pdbx_description
1 polymer ?
#
loop_
_entity_poly.entity_id
_entity_poly.type
_entity_poly.pdbx_seq_one_letter_code
_entity_poly.pdbx_strand_id
1 'polypeptide(L)'
;MKTAKNSNLLVTSNPHIVDSMNTTKIMSLVVIALLPSLIASVVIFGARALILAAVCIIASMFFEWAYEKIAKKPSTIGDLSAVVTGLLIAMNVPVTLPYWMAVIGCFVAIVIVKQFFGGLGQNFANPAITARIVLFLSFTTDMTYWADPTQGKVFSAADAVTSATPLGIMNESGIADAQSQFSNLTMFLGTVAVISLIAGADPVWQICAGGAMIGAFFMATDYATTPTTTMGKVIFGIGCGVVTMLIRLYGNYPEGVSFSILLMNILTPHIDSFCEKRLYGNPKKAAKLAAKAAEGGAK
;
A
#
# COMPACT_ATOMS: atom_id res chain seq x y z
N MET A 1 29.02 23.03 -49.05
CA MET A 1 28.26 22.41 -47.95
C MET A 1 27.65 23.53 -47.11
N LYS A 2 26.34 23.79 -47.21
CA LYS A 2 25.68 24.82 -46.44
C LYS A 2 25.31 24.20 -45.07
N THR A 3 25.99 24.62 -44.02
CA THR A 3 25.63 24.27 -42.63
C THR A 3 24.27 24.91 -42.32
N ALA A 4 23.23 24.10 -42.24
CA ALA A 4 21.93 24.53 -41.74
C ALA A 4 22.08 24.89 -40.28
N LYS A 5 21.98 26.18 -39.97
CA LYS A 5 22.00 26.73 -38.63
C LYS A 5 20.60 26.52 -37.99
N ASN A 6 20.35 25.30 -37.53
CA ASN A 6 19.12 25.01 -36.74
C ASN A 6 19.29 25.58 -35.34
N SER A 7 18.93 26.86 -35.17
CA SER A 7 19.00 27.60 -33.93
C SER A 7 17.92 27.20 -32.91
N ASN A 8 17.05 26.22 -33.20
CA ASN A 8 15.92 25.83 -32.38
C ASN A 8 15.97 24.37 -31.87
N LEU A 9 17.14 23.73 -31.94
CA LEU A 9 17.30 22.42 -31.34
C LEU A 9 17.49 22.58 -29.82
N LEU A 10 16.43 22.30 -29.09
CA LEU A 10 16.48 22.20 -27.62
C LEU A 10 17.03 20.82 -27.25
N VAL A 11 18.24 20.77 -26.71
CA VAL A 11 18.80 19.54 -26.17
C VAL A 11 18.35 19.43 -24.70
N THR A 12 17.41 18.53 -24.44
CA THR A 12 16.94 18.22 -23.08
C THR A 12 17.59 16.93 -22.60
N SER A 13 17.72 16.79 -21.28
CA SER A 13 18.12 15.51 -20.69
C SER A 13 17.03 14.45 -20.88
N ASN A 14 17.43 13.18 -21.00
CA ASN A 14 16.48 12.07 -21.07
C ASN A 14 15.59 11.98 -19.81
N PRO A 15 14.30 11.64 -19.97
CA PRO A 15 13.60 11.23 -21.20
C PRO A 15 13.12 12.44 -22.03
N HIS A 16 13.21 12.34 -23.35
CA HIS A 16 12.77 13.40 -24.29
C HIS A 16 11.25 13.44 -24.47
N ILE A 17 10.55 12.36 -24.14
CA ILE A 17 9.09 12.26 -24.14
C ILE A 17 8.65 12.22 -22.68
N VAL A 18 7.85 13.20 -22.27
CA VAL A 18 7.31 13.33 -20.90
C VAL A 18 5.80 13.23 -20.99
N ASP A 19 5.21 12.37 -20.15
CA ASP A 19 3.76 12.29 -20.00
C ASP A 19 3.22 13.54 -19.29
N SER A 20 1.96 13.87 -19.56
CA SER A 20 1.22 14.94 -18.86
C SER A 20 0.88 14.59 -17.40
N MET A 21 1.03 13.31 -17.02
CA MET A 21 0.81 12.83 -15.65
C MET A 21 2.04 13.12 -14.79
N ASN A 22 1.86 13.94 -13.77
CA ASN A 22 2.88 14.21 -12.75
C ASN A 22 2.46 13.63 -11.38
N THR A 23 3.41 13.56 -10.45
CA THR A 23 3.19 13.02 -9.10
C THR A 23 1.98 13.63 -8.40
N THR A 24 1.82 14.95 -8.46
CA THR A 24 0.71 15.67 -7.84
C THR A 24 -0.64 15.24 -8.42
N LYS A 25 -0.73 15.04 -9.73
CA LYS A 25 -1.97 14.55 -10.37
C LYS A 25 -2.31 13.13 -9.92
N ILE A 26 -1.33 12.25 -9.86
CA ILE A 26 -1.53 10.87 -9.41
C ILE A 26 -2.00 10.88 -7.94
N MET A 27 -1.33 11.60 -7.06
CA MET A 27 -1.69 11.68 -5.64
C MET A 27 -3.07 12.33 -5.44
N SER A 28 -3.43 13.35 -6.22
CA SER A 28 -4.77 13.94 -6.16
C SER A 28 -5.87 12.96 -6.58
N LEU A 29 -5.63 12.13 -7.59
CA LEU A 29 -6.57 11.07 -7.99
C LEU A 29 -6.75 10.03 -6.88
N VAL A 30 -5.67 9.67 -6.18
CA VAL A 30 -5.74 8.75 -5.01
C VAL A 30 -6.56 9.38 -3.89
N VAL A 31 -6.35 10.67 -3.57
CA VAL A 31 -7.18 11.37 -2.57
C VAL A 31 -8.66 11.34 -2.97
N ILE A 32 -8.98 11.67 -4.23
CA ILE A 32 -10.36 11.64 -4.74
C ILE A 32 -10.95 10.24 -4.63
N ALA A 33 -10.18 9.19 -4.95
CA ALA A 33 -10.63 7.79 -4.84
C ALA A 33 -10.88 7.35 -3.38
N LEU A 34 -10.21 7.97 -2.39
CA LEU A 34 -10.40 7.71 -0.97
C LEU A 34 -11.58 8.50 -0.35
N LEU A 35 -12.05 9.59 -1.00
CA LEU A 35 -13.14 10.41 -0.47
C LEU A 35 -14.44 9.63 -0.21
N PRO A 36 -14.91 8.74 -1.09
CA PRO A 36 -16.13 7.95 -0.83
C PRO A 36 -16.01 7.13 0.46
N SER A 37 -14.85 6.51 0.70
CA SER A 37 -14.60 5.73 1.92
C SER A 37 -14.56 6.62 3.17
N LEU A 38 -13.98 7.82 3.06
CA LEU A 38 -13.97 8.80 4.14
C LEU A 38 -15.40 9.27 4.47
N ILE A 39 -16.21 9.58 3.44
CA ILE A 39 -17.61 9.98 3.61
C ILE A 39 -18.39 8.86 4.31
N ALA A 40 -18.24 7.60 3.85
CA ALA A 40 -18.86 6.44 4.49
C ALA A 40 -18.44 6.31 5.96
N SER A 41 -17.16 6.48 6.26
CA SER A 41 -16.64 6.46 7.64
C SER A 41 -17.28 7.55 8.52
N VAL A 42 -17.46 8.76 8.00
CA VAL A 42 -18.11 9.86 8.71
C VAL A 42 -19.61 9.59 8.92
N VAL A 43 -20.28 9.00 7.94
CA VAL A 43 -21.70 8.63 8.06
C VAL A 43 -21.91 7.55 9.12
N ILE A 44 -21.02 6.56 9.18
CA ILE A 44 -21.12 5.42 10.11
C ILE A 44 -20.66 5.80 11.52
N PHE A 45 -19.47 6.37 11.65
CA PHE A 45 -18.81 6.62 12.95
C PHE A 45 -18.94 8.08 13.45
N GLY A 46 -19.48 8.97 12.63
CA GLY A 46 -19.73 10.37 12.99
C GLY A 46 -18.49 11.27 12.89
N ALA A 47 -18.58 12.43 13.55
CA ALA A 47 -17.57 13.49 13.45
C ALA A 47 -16.17 13.09 13.94
N ARG A 48 -16.07 12.11 14.83
CA ARG A 48 -14.78 11.63 15.35
C ARG A 48 -13.89 11.05 14.24
N ALA A 49 -14.48 10.33 13.27
CA ALA A 49 -13.75 9.83 12.11
C ALA A 49 -13.15 10.96 11.26
N LEU A 50 -13.91 12.03 11.06
CA LEU A 50 -13.45 13.22 10.33
C LEU A 50 -12.32 13.95 11.08
N ILE A 51 -12.47 14.12 12.40
CA ILE A 51 -11.44 14.74 13.24
C ILE A 51 -10.16 13.91 13.22
N LEU A 52 -10.26 12.57 13.35
CA LEU A 52 -9.10 11.68 13.27
C LEU A 52 -8.38 11.80 11.93
N ALA A 53 -9.14 11.81 10.82
CA ALA A 53 -8.57 12.00 9.48
C ALA A 53 -7.87 13.36 9.35
N ALA A 54 -8.49 14.44 9.83
CA ALA A 54 -7.90 15.77 9.82
C ALA A 54 -6.60 15.83 10.64
N VAL A 55 -6.60 15.25 11.85
CA VAL A 55 -5.40 15.17 12.71
C VAL A 55 -4.28 14.42 12.01
N CYS A 56 -4.56 13.25 11.41
CA CYS A 56 -3.55 12.48 10.70
C CYS A 56 -2.98 13.22 9.49
N ILE A 57 -3.82 13.91 8.71
CA ILE A 57 -3.38 14.70 7.54
C ILE A 57 -2.49 15.86 8.00
N ILE A 58 -2.95 16.64 8.97
CA ILE A 58 -2.21 17.80 9.48
C ILE A 58 -0.89 17.38 10.11
N ALA A 59 -0.89 16.32 10.91
CA ALA A 59 0.31 15.78 11.53
C ALA A 59 1.32 15.29 10.47
N SER A 60 0.85 14.57 9.45
CA SER A 60 1.71 14.09 8.36
C SER A 60 2.35 15.23 7.58
N MET A 61 1.58 16.25 7.22
CA MET A 61 2.10 17.45 6.54
C MET A 61 3.08 18.22 7.42
N PHE A 62 2.78 18.34 8.72
CA PHE A 62 3.66 19.02 9.68
C PHE A 62 5.01 18.30 9.82
N PHE A 63 5.02 16.97 9.96
CA PHE A 63 6.25 16.20 10.09
C PHE A 63 7.08 16.23 8.81
N GLU A 64 6.46 16.23 7.63
CA GLU A 64 7.16 16.38 6.36
C GLU A 64 7.82 17.74 6.27
N TRP A 65 7.08 18.81 6.53
CA TRP A 65 7.60 20.17 6.55
C TRP A 65 8.74 20.35 7.57
N ALA A 66 8.55 19.86 8.79
CA ALA A 66 9.54 19.98 9.85
C ALA A 66 10.86 19.26 9.48
N TYR A 67 10.74 18.04 8.95
CA TYR A 67 11.93 17.28 8.52
C TYR A 67 12.66 17.98 7.37
N GLU A 68 11.96 18.43 6.34
CA GLU A 68 12.55 19.14 5.20
C GLU A 68 13.27 20.41 5.63
N LYS A 69 12.66 21.16 6.56
CA LYS A 69 13.27 22.37 7.13
C LYS A 69 14.55 22.07 7.90
N ILE A 70 14.55 21.03 8.74
CA ILE A 70 15.73 20.60 9.52
C ILE A 70 16.82 20.04 8.59
N ALA A 71 16.43 19.19 7.63
CA ALA A 71 17.36 18.57 6.69
C ALA A 71 17.80 19.50 5.54
N LYS A 72 17.27 20.73 5.48
CA LYS A 72 17.53 21.72 4.41
C LYS A 72 17.25 21.17 3.01
N LYS A 73 16.22 20.32 2.89
CA LYS A 73 15.75 19.77 1.60
C LYS A 73 14.74 20.72 0.93
N PRO A 74 14.57 20.63 -0.41
CA PRO A 74 13.49 21.35 -1.08
C PRO A 74 12.15 20.82 -0.58
N SER A 75 11.14 21.70 -0.50
CA SER A 75 9.82 21.30 -0.01
C SER A 75 9.07 20.46 -1.03
N THR A 76 8.58 19.29 -0.58
CA THR A 76 7.77 18.33 -1.36
C THR A 76 6.30 18.30 -0.93
N ILE A 77 5.87 19.16 0.00
CA ILE A 77 4.50 19.21 0.53
C ILE A 77 3.44 19.35 -0.59
N GLY A 78 3.82 20.04 -1.68
CA GLY A 78 2.94 20.26 -2.83
C GLY A 78 2.63 19.02 -3.67
N ASP A 79 3.29 17.88 -3.42
CA ASP A 79 3.02 16.63 -4.14
C ASP A 79 1.81 15.84 -3.59
N LEU A 80 1.24 16.26 -2.46
CA LEU A 80 0.10 15.65 -1.76
C LEU A 80 0.37 14.26 -1.18
N SER A 81 1.59 13.75 -1.22
CA SER A 81 1.91 12.41 -0.73
C SER A 81 1.75 12.27 0.79
N ALA A 82 2.04 13.35 1.56
CA ALA A 82 1.78 13.37 3.00
C ALA A 82 0.28 13.33 3.32
N VAL A 83 -0.54 13.97 2.49
CA VAL A 83 -2.01 13.93 2.62
C VAL A 83 -2.53 12.52 2.40
N VAL A 84 -2.08 11.85 1.33
CA VAL A 84 -2.43 10.44 1.06
C VAL A 84 -2.00 9.55 2.22
N THR A 85 -0.77 9.68 2.70
CA THR A 85 -0.26 8.87 3.82
C THR A 85 -1.07 9.09 5.09
N GLY A 86 -1.36 10.35 5.45
CA GLY A 86 -2.18 10.68 6.62
C GLY A 86 -3.60 10.14 6.51
N LEU A 87 -4.23 10.23 5.34
CA LEU A 87 -5.55 9.70 5.09
C LEU A 87 -5.58 8.18 5.17
N LEU A 88 -4.60 7.49 4.58
CA LEU A 88 -4.46 6.04 4.68
C LEU A 88 -4.25 5.56 6.11
N ILE A 89 -3.46 6.28 6.92
CA ILE A 89 -3.30 5.96 8.35
C ILE A 89 -4.65 6.08 9.06
N ALA A 90 -5.36 7.20 8.88
CA ALA A 90 -6.65 7.43 9.53
C ALA A 90 -7.69 6.35 9.20
N MET A 91 -7.66 5.81 7.98
CA MET A 91 -8.56 4.74 7.55
C MET A 91 -8.13 3.34 7.99
N ASN A 92 -6.93 3.21 8.52
CA ASN A 92 -6.36 1.93 8.95
C ASN A 92 -6.23 1.78 10.48
N VAL A 93 -6.65 2.78 11.25
CA VAL A 93 -6.68 2.75 12.71
C VAL A 93 -8.12 2.81 13.21
N PRO A 94 -8.41 2.26 14.40
CA PRO A 94 -9.74 2.37 15.00
C PRO A 94 -10.14 3.84 15.22
N VAL A 95 -11.40 4.16 15.01
CA VAL A 95 -11.93 5.52 15.25
C VAL A 95 -11.85 5.90 16.75
N THR A 96 -11.83 4.90 17.62
CA THR A 96 -11.68 5.05 19.08
C THR A 96 -10.28 5.44 19.51
N LEU A 97 -9.27 5.28 18.64
CA LEU A 97 -7.87 5.53 18.96
C LEU A 97 -7.65 6.98 19.47
N PRO A 98 -6.92 7.18 20.58
CA PRO A 98 -6.52 8.51 21.04
C PRO A 98 -5.69 9.25 19.96
N TYR A 99 -6.00 10.52 19.75
CA TYR A 99 -5.36 11.32 18.68
C TYR A 99 -3.83 11.39 18.79
N TRP A 100 -3.28 11.42 20.01
CA TRP A 100 -1.83 11.46 20.21
C TRP A 100 -1.11 10.19 19.73
N MET A 101 -1.75 9.01 19.83
CA MET A 101 -1.21 7.77 19.26
C MET A 101 -1.21 7.83 17.73
N ALA A 102 -2.27 8.35 17.12
CA ALA A 102 -2.33 8.57 15.69
C ALA A 102 -1.21 9.51 15.19
N VAL A 103 -0.90 10.56 15.97
CA VAL A 103 0.21 11.48 15.67
C VAL A 103 1.57 10.76 15.73
N ILE A 104 1.79 9.85 16.69
CA ILE A 104 2.99 9.00 16.72
C ILE A 104 3.07 8.13 15.45
N GLY A 105 1.97 7.54 15.03
CA GLY A 105 1.90 6.79 13.77
C GLY A 105 2.29 7.63 12.56
N CYS A 106 1.79 8.86 12.47
CA CYS A 106 2.15 9.80 11.41
C CYS A 106 3.64 10.17 11.45
N PHE A 107 4.21 10.35 12.63
CA PHE A 107 5.66 10.57 12.79
C PHE A 107 6.47 9.39 12.24
N VAL A 108 6.13 8.17 12.62
CA VAL A 108 6.80 6.96 12.12
C VAL A 108 6.69 6.87 10.60
N ALA A 109 5.49 7.04 10.05
CA ALA A 109 5.25 6.96 8.61
C ALA A 109 6.08 7.97 7.82
N ILE A 110 6.02 9.24 8.23
CA ILE A 110 6.61 10.33 7.44
C ILE A 110 8.11 10.45 7.71
N VAL A 111 8.54 10.50 8.97
CA VAL A 111 9.94 10.75 9.28
C VAL A 111 10.77 9.49 9.08
N ILE A 112 10.38 8.38 9.72
CA ILE A 112 11.21 7.17 9.74
C ILE A 112 11.14 6.42 8.41
N VAL A 113 9.92 6.15 7.91
CA VAL A 113 9.75 5.28 6.72
C VAL A 113 9.91 6.03 5.41
N LYS A 114 9.41 7.28 5.31
CA LYS A 114 9.45 8.05 4.06
C LYS A 114 10.71 8.91 3.97
N GLN A 115 10.94 9.81 4.91
CA GLN A 115 11.96 10.86 4.77
C GLN A 115 13.39 10.39 5.04
N PHE A 116 13.62 9.45 5.96
CA PHE A 116 14.96 8.92 6.23
C PHE A 116 15.54 8.17 5.04
N PHE A 117 14.68 7.52 4.24
CA PHE A 117 15.11 6.77 3.05
C PHE A 117 15.21 7.62 1.78
N GLY A 118 14.89 8.92 1.83
CA GLY A 118 15.08 9.82 0.70
C GLY A 118 13.83 10.51 0.19
N GLY A 119 12.65 10.19 0.71
CA GLY A 119 11.36 10.76 0.32
C GLY A 119 10.53 9.85 -0.56
N LEU A 120 9.62 10.44 -1.33
CA LEU A 120 8.69 9.70 -2.18
C LEU A 120 9.43 8.79 -3.18
N GLY A 121 9.03 7.53 -3.24
CA GLY A 121 9.59 6.56 -4.19
C GLY A 121 10.87 5.85 -3.72
N GLN A 122 11.44 6.23 -2.58
CA GLN A 122 12.66 5.63 -2.02
C GLN A 122 12.43 4.82 -0.74
N ASN A 123 11.21 4.76 -0.28
CA ASN A 123 10.83 4.01 0.92
C ASN A 123 10.85 2.49 0.66
N PHE A 124 11.42 1.74 1.60
CA PHE A 124 11.53 0.28 1.53
C PHE A 124 10.19 -0.45 1.74
N ALA A 125 9.22 0.21 2.36
CA ALA A 125 7.89 -0.31 2.65
C ALA A 125 6.85 0.81 2.59
N ASN A 126 5.57 0.45 2.50
CA ASN A 126 4.49 1.42 2.53
C ASN A 126 4.44 2.14 3.89
N PRO A 127 4.53 3.49 3.93
CA PRO A 127 4.61 4.25 5.18
C PRO A 127 3.39 4.06 6.09
N ALA A 128 2.18 4.04 5.51
CA ALA A 128 0.95 3.90 6.29
C ALA A 128 0.81 2.51 6.94
N ILE A 129 1.21 1.45 6.22
CA ILE A 129 1.22 0.08 6.74
C ILE A 129 2.23 -0.07 7.86
N THR A 130 3.45 0.44 7.67
CA THR A 130 4.50 0.35 8.69
C THR A 130 4.09 1.09 9.96
N ALA A 131 3.53 2.29 9.83
CA ALA A 131 2.99 3.04 10.97
C ALA A 131 1.90 2.26 11.71
N ARG A 132 0.96 1.64 10.99
CA ARG A 132 -0.07 0.80 11.57
C ARG A 132 0.51 -0.38 12.35
N ILE A 133 1.51 -1.06 11.81
CA ILE A 133 2.16 -2.19 12.50
C ILE A 133 2.87 -1.72 13.76
N VAL A 134 3.60 -0.59 13.70
CA VAL A 134 4.25 -0.02 14.88
C VAL A 134 3.23 0.35 15.95
N LEU A 135 2.12 1.01 15.58
CA LEU A 135 1.04 1.32 16.52
C LEU A 135 0.41 0.05 17.10
N PHE A 136 0.17 -0.96 16.28
CA PHE A 136 -0.41 -2.22 16.70
C PHE A 136 0.47 -2.97 17.70
N LEU A 137 1.79 -3.02 17.46
CA LEU A 137 2.73 -3.66 18.38
C LEU A 137 2.96 -2.87 19.67
N SER A 138 2.90 -1.52 19.59
CA SER A 138 3.13 -0.65 20.75
C SER A 138 1.88 -0.46 21.62
N PHE A 139 0.70 -0.41 21.00
CA PHE A 139 -0.59 -0.08 21.64
C PHE A 139 -1.65 -1.11 21.27
N THR A 140 -1.38 -2.38 21.49
CA THR A 140 -2.24 -3.50 21.05
C THR A 140 -3.68 -3.35 21.53
N THR A 141 -3.88 -2.96 22.80
CA THR A 141 -5.22 -2.80 23.39
C THR A 141 -6.05 -1.77 22.65
N ASP A 142 -5.50 -0.57 22.43
CA ASP A 142 -6.22 0.52 21.77
C ASP A 142 -6.42 0.24 20.28
N MET A 143 -5.48 -0.45 19.65
CA MET A 143 -5.56 -0.83 18.24
C MET A 143 -6.51 -2.01 17.95
N THR A 144 -6.88 -2.78 18.97
CA THR A 144 -7.88 -3.86 18.85
C THR A 144 -9.27 -3.43 19.30
N TYR A 145 -9.39 -2.23 19.86
CA TYR A 145 -10.66 -1.68 20.35
C TYR A 145 -11.42 -0.99 19.20
N TRP A 146 -12.31 -1.73 18.54
CA TRP A 146 -13.10 -1.23 17.42
C TRP A 146 -14.50 -0.82 17.85
N ALA A 147 -14.97 0.33 17.34
CA ALA A 147 -16.35 0.79 17.54
C ALA A 147 -17.34 -0.07 16.75
N ASP A 148 -18.49 -0.38 17.38
CA ASP A 148 -19.58 -1.07 16.71
C ASP A 148 -20.32 -0.09 15.75
N PRO A 149 -20.35 -0.35 14.44
CA PRO A 149 -21.01 0.52 13.47
C PRO A 149 -22.55 0.55 13.66
N THR A 150 -23.14 -0.40 14.36
CA THR A 150 -24.60 -0.50 14.57
C THR A 150 -25.09 0.38 15.71
N GLN A 151 -24.21 0.81 16.62
CA GLN A 151 -24.57 1.58 17.83
C GLN A 151 -24.58 3.10 17.65
N GLY A 152 -24.39 3.58 16.42
CA GLY A 152 -24.50 4.99 16.09
C GLY A 152 -23.16 5.75 16.13
N LYS A 153 -23.26 7.06 16.06
CA LYS A 153 -22.09 7.95 15.87
C LYS A 153 -21.25 8.06 17.13
N VAL A 154 -19.97 7.76 17.00
CA VAL A 154 -19.00 7.80 18.11
C VAL A 154 -18.38 9.19 18.22
N PHE A 155 -18.57 9.91 19.32
CA PHE A 155 -17.94 11.20 19.57
C PHE A 155 -16.67 11.10 20.43
N SER A 156 -16.63 10.13 21.36
CA SER A 156 -15.47 9.89 22.22
C SER A 156 -15.20 8.38 22.33
N ALA A 157 -14.00 8.01 22.79
CA ALA A 157 -13.68 6.60 23.04
C ALA A 157 -14.56 5.97 24.14
N ALA A 158 -15.07 6.79 25.06
CA ALA A 158 -15.96 6.35 26.14
C ALA A 158 -17.37 5.98 25.64
N ASP A 159 -17.79 6.54 24.49
CA ASP A 159 -19.10 6.26 23.92
C ASP A 159 -19.09 5.02 23.00
N ALA A 160 -17.91 4.41 22.78
CA ALA A 160 -17.76 3.26 21.92
C ALA A 160 -17.95 1.97 22.73
N VAL A 161 -18.92 1.16 22.30
CA VAL A 161 -19.04 -0.22 22.78
C VAL A 161 -18.20 -1.11 21.86
N THR A 162 -17.33 -1.93 22.45
CA THR A 162 -16.54 -2.90 21.70
C THR A 162 -17.43 -4.00 21.16
N SER A 163 -17.30 -4.26 19.85
CA SER A 163 -17.80 -5.49 19.25
C SER A 163 -16.61 -6.35 18.80
N ALA A 164 -16.80 -7.67 18.80
CA ALA A 164 -15.88 -8.55 18.12
C ALA A 164 -15.80 -8.14 16.64
N THR A 165 -14.60 -8.02 16.10
CA THR A 165 -14.47 -7.70 14.67
C THR A 165 -15.15 -8.79 13.83
N PRO A 166 -15.75 -8.46 12.69
CA PRO A 166 -16.32 -9.47 11.79
C PRO A 166 -15.38 -10.65 11.53
N LEU A 167 -14.06 -10.41 11.45
CA LEU A 167 -13.05 -11.45 11.33
C LEU A 167 -12.88 -12.30 12.62
N GLY A 168 -13.08 -11.73 13.78
CA GLY A 168 -13.08 -12.48 15.05
C GLY A 168 -14.27 -13.45 15.14
N ILE A 169 -15.43 -13.06 14.62
CA ILE A 169 -16.63 -13.90 14.54
C ILE A 169 -16.47 -14.99 13.47
N MET A 170 -15.74 -14.70 12.37
CA MET A 170 -15.58 -15.61 11.23
C MET A 170 -14.59 -16.74 11.43
N ASN A 171 -13.69 -16.64 12.38
CA ASN A 171 -12.91 -17.82 12.78
C ASN A 171 -13.81 -18.99 13.21
N GLU A 172 -15.11 -18.74 13.29
CA GLU A 172 -16.12 -19.71 13.70
C GLU A 172 -17.08 -20.18 12.57
N SER A 173 -17.16 -19.51 11.38
CA SER A 173 -18.11 -19.91 10.31
C SER A 173 -17.80 -19.37 8.90
N GLY A 174 -17.82 -20.16 7.85
CA GLY A 174 -17.23 -19.92 6.54
C GLY A 174 -18.11 -19.66 5.29
N ILE A 175 -17.46 -19.35 4.17
CA ILE A 175 -17.57 -19.55 2.66
C ILE A 175 -18.23 -18.46 1.76
N ALA A 176 -17.71 -18.10 0.66
CA ALA A 176 -17.41 -18.16 -0.76
C ALA A 176 -17.79 -17.02 -1.73
N ASP A 177 -16.88 -16.65 -2.62
CA ASP A 177 -16.73 -16.26 -4.06
C ASP A 177 -16.88 -14.81 -4.55
N ALA A 178 -16.03 -14.27 -5.41
CA ALA A 178 -15.41 -14.24 -6.69
C ALA A 178 -15.07 -12.91 -7.40
N GLN A 179 -14.07 -12.70 -8.13
CA GLN A 179 -13.39 -12.35 -9.41
C GLN A 179 -13.71 -10.97 -10.10
N SER A 180 -12.88 -10.21 -10.78
CA SER A 180 -11.49 -10.11 -11.31
C SER A 180 -11.21 -8.73 -11.93
N GLN A 181 -10.01 -8.20 -11.97
CA GLN A 181 -9.28 -7.44 -13.03
C GLN A 181 -8.33 -6.35 -12.54
N PHE A 182 -7.20 -6.69 -11.93
CA PHE A 182 -5.93 -5.93 -11.93
C PHE A 182 -4.88 -6.90 -11.37
N SER A 183 -3.70 -7.05 -12.01
CA SER A 183 -2.85 -8.21 -11.74
C SER A 183 -2.43 -8.39 -10.27
N ASN A 184 -2.07 -7.34 -9.54
CA ASN A 184 -1.77 -7.45 -8.10
C ASN A 184 -3.02 -7.67 -7.28
N LEU A 185 -4.01 -6.83 -7.50
CA LEU A 185 -5.27 -6.81 -6.80
C LEU A 185 -6.00 -8.15 -6.99
N THR A 186 -6.12 -8.58 -8.26
CA THR A 186 -6.76 -9.86 -8.61
C THR A 186 -6.04 -11.04 -7.99
N MET A 187 -4.69 -11.07 -8.04
CA MET A 187 -3.91 -12.16 -7.46
C MET A 187 -3.98 -12.16 -5.94
N PHE A 188 -3.94 -11.00 -5.29
CA PHE A 188 -4.10 -10.90 -3.85
C PHE A 188 -5.49 -11.38 -3.41
N LEU A 189 -6.55 -10.75 -3.89
CA LEU A 189 -7.92 -11.08 -3.53
C LEU A 189 -8.32 -12.49 -4.02
N GLY A 190 -7.87 -12.88 -5.21
CA GLY A 190 -8.08 -14.23 -5.75
C GLY A 190 -7.41 -15.32 -4.90
N THR A 191 -6.19 -15.08 -4.41
CA THR A 191 -5.52 -16.03 -3.51
C THR A 191 -6.24 -16.12 -2.16
N VAL A 192 -6.69 -15.00 -1.61
CA VAL A 192 -7.53 -14.99 -0.40
C VAL A 192 -8.81 -15.80 -0.64
N ALA A 193 -9.49 -15.59 -1.76
CA ALA A 193 -10.70 -16.34 -2.10
C ALA A 193 -10.46 -17.86 -2.21
N VAL A 194 -9.41 -18.25 -2.97
CA VAL A 194 -9.09 -19.67 -3.19
C VAL A 194 -8.72 -20.37 -1.88
N ILE A 195 -7.87 -19.77 -1.05
CA ILE A 195 -7.48 -20.36 0.22
C ILE A 195 -8.67 -20.42 1.18
N SER A 196 -9.55 -19.39 1.16
CA SER A 196 -10.78 -19.40 1.96
C SER A 196 -11.70 -20.56 1.58
N LEU A 197 -11.90 -20.81 0.28
CA LEU A 197 -12.65 -21.95 -0.22
C LEU A 197 -12.06 -23.29 0.25
N ILE A 198 -10.74 -23.47 0.14
CA ILE A 198 -10.06 -24.68 0.58
C ILE A 198 -10.17 -24.86 2.10
N ALA A 199 -10.10 -23.78 2.86
CA ALA A 199 -10.22 -23.79 4.32
C ALA A 199 -11.67 -23.92 4.82
N GLY A 200 -12.67 -23.88 3.92
CA GLY A 200 -14.07 -23.88 4.31
C GLY A 200 -14.58 -22.56 4.91
N ALA A 201 -13.84 -21.46 4.70
CA ALA A 201 -14.19 -20.12 5.16
C ALA A 201 -14.86 -19.30 4.06
N ASP A 202 -15.69 -18.29 4.38
CA ASP A 202 -16.38 -17.44 3.39
C ASP A 202 -15.42 -16.46 2.72
N PRO A 203 -15.10 -16.57 1.41
CA PRO A 203 -14.19 -15.65 0.74
C PRO A 203 -14.72 -14.22 0.61
N VAL A 204 -16.04 -14.03 0.43
CA VAL A 204 -16.60 -12.68 0.31
C VAL A 204 -16.36 -11.91 1.61
N TRP A 205 -16.60 -12.57 2.71
CA TRP A 205 -16.27 -12.02 4.02
C TRP A 205 -14.77 -11.81 4.18
N GLN A 206 -13.93 -12.79 3.86
CA GLN A 206 -12.47 -12.67 3.98
C GLN A 206 -11.91 -11.52 3.15
N ILE A 207 -12.51 -11.22 2.00
CA ILE A 207 -12.15 -10.09 1.15
C ILE A 207 -12.69 -8.77 1.73
N CYS A 208 -13.93 -8.75 2.19
CA CYS A 208 -14.58 -7.52 2.65
C CYS A 208 -14.22 -7.17 4.10
N ALA A 209 -13.84 -8.14 4.90
CA ALA A 209 -13.53 -7.94 6.32
C ALA A 209 -12.09 -7.46 6.55
N GLY A 210 -11.92 -6.66 7.60
CA GLY A 210 -10.65 -6.05 7.96
C GLY A 210 -10.13 -5.09 6.88
N GLY A 211 -8.84 -4.84 6.88
CA GLY A 211 -8.18 -3.94 5.93
C GLY A 211 -7.90 -4.54 4.55
N ALA A 212 -8.48 -5.69 4.16
CA ALA A 212 -8.10 -6.38 2.92
C ALA A 212 -8.38 -5.56 1.66
N MET A 213 -9.55 -4.91 1.57
CA MET A 213 -9.90 -4.08 0.42
C MET A 213 -9.00 -2.84 0.34
N ILE A 214 -8.86 -2.07 1.41
CA ILE A 214 -7.98 -0.88 1.44
C ILE A 214 -6.53 -1.30 1.20
N GLY A 215 -6.09 -2.38 1.84
CA GLY A 215 -4.75 -2.94 1.66
C GLY A 215 -4.48 -3.35 0.22
N ALA A 216 -5.41 -4.06 -0.41
CA ALA A 216 -5.27 -4.51 -1.78
C ALA A 216 -5.29 -3.35 -2.80
N PHE A 217 -6.24 -2.41 -2.69
CA PHE A 217 -6.42 -1.34 -3.66
C PHE A 217 -5.39 -0.22 -3.55
N PHE A 218 -5.02 0.21 -2.33
CA PHE A 218 -4.23 1.41 -2.13
C PHE A 218 -2.84 1.17 -1.54
N MET A 219 -2.60 0.00 -0.95
CA MET A 219 -1.34 -0.27 -0.25
C MET A 219 -0.50 -1.35 -0.93
N ALA A 220 -1.12 -2.42 -1.43
CA ALA A 220 -0.43 -3.45 -2.20
C ALA A 220 -0.20 -3.05 -3.67
N THR A 221 -0.76 -1.93 -4.12
CA THR A 221 -0.57 -1.36 -5.46
C THR A 221 0.26 -0.09 -5.46
N ASP A 222 0.93 0.22 -4.35
CA ASP A 222 1.80 1.38 -4.22
C ASP A 222 2.98 1.31 -5.21
N TYR A 223 3.20 2.37 -5.98
CA TYR A 223 4.22 2.44 -7.03
C TYR A 223 5.65 2.22 -6.52
N ALA A 224 5.94 2.63 -5.28
CA ALA A 224 7.28 2.63 -4.73
C ALA A 224 7.71 1.27 -4.19
N THR A 225 6.77 0.49 -3.67
CA THR A 225 7.05 -0.71 -2.86
C THR A 225 6.63 -2.02 -3.52
N THR A 226 6.00 -1.96 -4.71
CA THR A 226 5.58 -3.14 -5.48
C THR A 226 6.58 -3.47 -6.59
N PRO A 227 6.65 -4.76 -7.01
CA PRO A 227 7.51 -5.16 -8.12
C PRO A 227 7.21 -4.42 -9.42
N THR A 228 8.25 -4.15 -10.20
CA THR A 228 8.15 -3.45 -11.49
C THR A 228 7.64 -4.36 -12.62
N THR A 229 7.95 -5.66 -12.54
CA THR A 229 7.63 -6.63 -13.58
C THR A 229 6.23 -7.22 -13.40
N THR A 230 5.53 -7.55 -14.50
CA THR A 230 4.19 -8.17 -14.44
C THR A 230 4.21 -9.50 -13.68
N MET A 231 5.24 -10.35 -13.91
CA MET A 231 5.39 -11.61 -13.18
C MET A 231 5.71 -11.36 -11.70
N GLY A 232 6.52 -10.34 -11.40
CA GLY A 232 6.79 -9.93 -10.03
C GLY A 232 5.51 -9.52 -9.29
N LYS A 233 4.64 -8.76 -9.96
CA LYS A 233 3.33 -8.37 -9.44
C LYS A 233 2.43 -9.56 -9.11
N VAL A 234 2.40 -10.55 -9.98
CA VAL A 234 1.64 -11.80 -9.75
C VAL A 234 2.18 -12.53 -8.52
N ILE A 235 3.50 -12.72 -8.43
CA ILE A 235 4.14 -13.38 -7.27
C ILE A 235 3.88 -12.60 -5.98
N PHE A 236 4.00 -11.28 -6.04
CA PHE A 236 3.74 -10.38 -4.90
C PHE A 236 2.29 -10.50 -4.43
N GLY A 237 1.31 -10.43 -5.34
CA GLY A 237 -0.11 -10.55 -5.00
C GLY A 237 -0.46 -11.91 -4.39
N ILE A 238 0.03 -13.02 -4.98
CA ILE A 238 -0.15 -14.37 -4.43
C ILE A 238 0.49 -14.45 -3.03
N GLY A 239 1.71 -13.96 -2.87
CA GLY A 239 2.40 -13.94 -1.59
C GLY A 239 1.65 -13.17 -0.51
N CYS A 240 1.14 -11.97 -0.83
CA CYS A 240 0.28 -11.21 0.08
C CYS A 240 -0.96 -12.00 0.49
N GLY A 241 -1.65 -12.66 -0.47
CA GLY A 241 -2.84 -13.46 -0.18
C GLY A 241 -2.57 -14.66 0.70
N VAL A 242 -1.50 -15.43 0.39
CA VAL A 242 -1.10 -16.61 1.18
C VAL A 242 -0.77 -16.22 2.61
N VAL A 243 0.12 -15.23 2.80
CA VAL A 243 0.53 -14.80 4.15
C VAL A 243 -0.65 -14.21 4.93
N THR A 244 -1.54 -13.43 4.29
CA THR A 244 -2.76 -12.93 4.92
C THR A 244 -3.60 -14.07 5.45
N MET A 245 -3.88 -15.09 4.63
CA MET A 245 -4.72 -16.22 5.02
C MET A 245 -4.06 -17.11 6.07
N LEU A 246 -2.75 -17.32 5.98
CA LEU A 246 -2.02 -18.05 7.03
C LEU A 246 -2.15 -17.36 8.39
N ILE A 247 -1.99 -16.03 8.43
CA ILE A 247 -2.15 -15.27 9.68
C ILE A 247 -3.59 -15.32 10.19
N ARG A 248 -4.59 -15.22 9.30
CA ARG A 248 -6.02 -15.25 9.66
C ARG A 248 -6.49 -16.61 10.17
N LEU A 249 -5.99 -17.70 9.58
CA LEU A 249 -6.42 -19.05 9.92
C LEU A 249 -5.67 -19.65 11.13
N TYR A 250 -4.39 -19.30 11.28
CA TYR A 250 -3.51 -19.92 12.28
C TYR A 250 -2.93 -18.92 13.29
N GLY A 251 -3.00 -17.62 12.99
CA GLY A 251 -2.45 -16.58 13.87
C GLY A 251 -3.46 -16.08 14.89
N ASN A 252 -2.94 -15.51 15.97
CA ASN A 252 -3.76 -14.84 17.01
C ASN A 252 -4.28 -13.46 16.55
N TYR A 253 -3.84 -12.98 15.38
CA TYR A 253 -4.21 -11.66 14.88
C TYR A 253 -5.20 -11.80 13.72
N PRO A 254 -6.43 -11.26 13.85
CA PRO A 254 -7.46 -11.42 12.80
C PRO A 254 -7.13 -10.67 11.50
N GLU A 255 -6.26 -9.66 11.54
CA GLU A 255 -5.99 -8.77 10.41
C GLU A 255 -4.62 -8.97 9.77
N GLY A 256 -4.29 -10.12 9.25
CA GLY A 256 -2.99 -10.43 8.65
C GLY A 256 -2.50 -9.54 7.48
N VAL A 257 -3.37 -8.69 6.89
CA VAL A 257 -3.10 -7.92 5.67
C VAL A 257 -1.90 -6.99 5.80
N SER A 258 -1.81 -6.20 6.88
CA SER A 258 -0.71 -5.25 7.05
C SER A 258 0.64 -5.94 7.17
N PHE A 259 0.70 -7.04 7.93
CA PHE A 259 1.92 -7.84 8.07
C PHE A 259 2.33 -8.51 6.76
N SER A 260 1.35 -9.02 5.99
CA SER A 260 1.61 -9.66 4.70
C SER A 260 2.18 -8.67 3.67
N ILE A 261 1.59 -7.48 3.56
CA ILE A 261 2.08 -6.46 2.64
C ILE A 261 3.47 -5.98 3.06
N LEU A 262 3.71 -5.73 4.35
CA LEU A 262 5.04 -5.34 4.83
C LEU A 262 6.10 -6.39 4.50
N LEU A 263 5.81 -7.67 4.79
CA LEU A 263 6.72 -8.77 4.48
C LEU A 263 7.02 -8.84 2.97
N MET A 264 5.99 -8.75 2.14
CA MET A 264 6.15 -8.80 0.69
C MET A 264 6.87 -7.56 0.14
N ASN A 265 6.68 -6.37 0.72
CA ASN A 265 7.45 -5.18 0.35
C ASN A 265 8.95 -5.38 0.59
N ILE A 266 9.34 -5.98 1.72
CA ILE A 266 10.74 -6.32 2.02
C ILE A 266 11.29 -7.34 1.00
N LEU A 267 10.46 -8.26 0.52
CA LEU A 267 10.84 -9.28 -0.46
C LEU A 267 10.85 -8.75 -1.91
N THR A 268 10.25 -7.58 -2.19
CA THR A 268 10.14 -7.01 -3.54
C THR A 268 11.46 -6.98 -4.31
N PRO A 269 12.61 -6.52 -3.74
CA PRO A 269 13.88 -6.49 -4.49
C PRO A 269 14.34 -7.90 -4.92
N HIS A 270 14.05 -8.92 -4.11
CA HIS A 270 14.39 -10.32 -4.45
C HIS A 270 13.48 -10.85 -5.56
N ILE A 271 12.18 -10.51 -5.51
CA ILE A 271 11.20 -10.88 -6.53
C ILE A 271 11.58 -10.25 -7.87
N ASP A 272 11.92 -8.95 -7.89
CA ASP A 272 12.35 -8.25 -9.11
C ASP A 272 13.64 -8.86 -9.66
N SER A 273 14.66 -9.07 -8.84
CA SER A 273 15.91 -9.73 -9.27
C SER A 273 15.68 -11.13 -9.85
N PHE A 274 14.70 -11.88 -9.34
CA PHE A 274 14.34 -13.19 -9.89
C PHE A 274 13.60 -13.07 -11.23
N CYS A 275 12.72 -12.09 -11.37
CA CYS A 275 11.91 -11.88 -12.57
C CYS A 275 12.70 -11.23 -13.72
N GLU A 276 13.58 -10.27 -13.43
CA GLU A 276 14.41 -9.59 -14.44
C GLU A 276 15.32 -10.54 -15.19
N LYS A 277 15.91 -11.51 -14.52
CA LYS A 277 16.74 -12.56 -15.14
C LYS A 277 16.00 -13.35 -16.23
N ARG A 278 14.68 -13.33 -16.23
CA ARG A 278 13.83 -13.98 -17.24
C ARG A 278 13.37 -13.04 -18.36
N LEU A 279 13.24 -11.74 -18.07
CA LEU A 279 12.76 -10.72 -19.03
C LEU A 279 13.86 -10.30 -20.01
N TYR A 280 15.05 -10.01 -19.52
CA TYR A 280 16.16 -9.49 -20.35
C TYR A 280 16.99 -10.57 -21.05
N GLY A 281 16.43 -11.77 -21.14
CA GLY A 281 17.06 -12.90 -21.82
C GLY A 281 18.07 -13.64 -20.95
N ASN A 282 18.14 -14.94 -21.14
CA ASN A 282 19.15 -15.74 -20.49
C ASN A 282 20.49 -15.51 -21.23
N PRO A 283 21.51 -14.88 -20.60
CA PRO A 283 22.79 -14.61 -21.29
C PRO A 283 23.42 -15.87 -21.86
N LYS A 284 23.16 -17.04 -21.25
CA LYS A 284 23.57 -18.34 -21.78
C LYS A 284 22.81 -18.72 -23.06
N LYS A 285 21.55 -18.32 -23.21
CA LYS A 285 20.75 -18.57 -24.43
C LYS A 285 21.14 -17.60 -25.55
N ALA A 286 21.44 -16.35 -25.22
CA ALA A 286 21.94 -15.35 -26.17
C ALA A 286 23.34 -15.75 -26.68
N ALA A 287 24.25 -16.16 -25.81
CA ALA A 287 25.58 -16.66 -26.18
C ALA A 287 25.49 -17.93 -27.05
N LYS A 288 24.57 -18.84 -26.76
CA LYS A 288 24.35 -20.08 -27.54
C LYS A 288 23.76 -19.78 -28.92
N LEU A 289 22.89 -18.77 -29.04
CA LEU A 289 22.34 -18.30 -30.32
C LEU A 289 23.40 -17.58 -31.14
N ALA A 290 24.23 -16.74 -30.51
CA ALA A 290 25.35 -16.08 -31.15
C ALA A 290 26.41 -17.08 -31.66
N ALA A 291 26.75 -18.09 -30.87
CA ALA A 291 27.66 -19.16 -31.28
C ALA A 291 27.08 -19.94 -32.50
N LYS A 292 25.78 -20.28 -32.47
CA LYS A 292 25.11 -21.00 -33.53
C LYS A 292 24.98 -20.15 -34.85
N ALA A 293 24.83 -18.81 -34.70
CA ALA A 293 24.84 -17.91 -35.85
C ALA A 293 26.25 -17.77 -36.47
N ALA A 294 27.30 -17.79 -35.65
CA ALA A 294 28.68 -17.82 -36.10
C ALA A 294 29.06 -19.11 -36.83
N GLU A 295 28.57 -20.25 -36.37
CA GLU A 295 28.76 -21.56 -37.05
C GLU A 295 27.95 -21.68 -38.34
N GLY A 296 26.76 -21.06 -38.41
CA GLY A 296 25.91 -21.06 -39.63
C GLY A 296 26.33 -20.08 -40.73
N GLY A 297 27.15 -19.07 -40.39
CA GLY A 297 27.70 -18.11 -41.34
C GLY A 297 29.05 -18.53 -41.99
N ALA A 298 29.56 -19.69 -41.60
CA ALA A 298 30.83 -20.27 -42.11
C ALA A 298 30.63 -21.38 -43.16
N LYS A 299 29.44 -21.45 -43.78
CA LYS A 299 29.15 -22.34 -44.92
C LYS A 299 28.83 -21.56 -46.18
#